data_248695f2fb7f268b26b4c1ff016ff2ff
#
_entry.id   248695f2fb7f268b26b4c1ff016ff2ff
#
_cell.length_a   1.000
_cell.length_b   1.000
_cell.length_c   1.000
_cell.angle_alpha   90.00
_cell.angle_beta   90.00
_cell.angle_gamma   90.00
#
_symmetry.space_group_name_H-M   'P 1'
#
loop_
_entity.id
_entity.type
_entity.pdbx_description
1 polymer ?
#
loop_
_entity_poly.entity_id
_entity_poly.type
_entity_poly.pdbx_seq_one_letter_code
_entity_poly.pdbx_strand_id
1 'polypeptide(L)'
;MLPLYRTSEAGRRVLACRPLAGNAGLWFDKFAGPWRWGERRSTLEFDKTKWLHSFRESKAGVRSELLEFAWRQAELVQAMKGEWAVFRAESRFVTGLGRAHPVENGLAWHYTLGTPYLPGSSVKGLTLAWARLVGTERKDEIFGAPGASGMVAFLDAVPIEPVCLEVDVITPHYAGWSASDPPGDWRSPVPIHFLTVGRGSFWFFGVVPVPGRGEAQTAKVAFELLEAALAERGAGARTAVGFGLFARDRERTEKLSQHIAETRRREQEEARRRELGKTREGAWLLELERKSEDEVHDLVRRYIEKEQLESAEERCAFAKAVLALPMAQSWRKGEKFDSRSRTGGTKAKERFRLLKKLADSQE
;
A
#
# COMPACT_ATOMS: atom_id res chain seq x y z
N MET A 1 35.33 16.66 -14.53
CA MET A 1 34.12 15.98 -14.02
C MET A 1 34.21 14.53 -14.47
N LEU A 2 34.40 13.60 -13.55
CA LEU A 2 34.48 12.17 -13.85
C LEU A 2 33.11 11.55 -13.47
N PRO A 3 32.31 11.13 -14.45
CA PRO A 3 31.11 10.34 -14.13
C PRO A 3 31.55 8.94 -13.74
N LEU A 4 30.85 8.32 -12.78
CA LEU A 4 31.01 6.90 -12.43
C LEU A 4 30.77 5.97 -13.61
N TYR A 5 30.07 6.42 -14.61
CA TYR A 5 29.81 5.72 -15.85
C TYR A 5 30.44 6.47 -17.04
N ARG A 6 31.24 5.78 -17.87
CA ARG A 6 31.81 6.34 -19.09
C ARG A 6 30.68 6.98 -19.92
N THR A 7 30.89 8.22 -20.24
CA THR A 7 29.91 9.09 -20.88
C THR A 7 29.65 8.71 -22.33
N SER A 8 28.63 7.93 -22.54
CA SER A 8 27.82 8.11 -23.74
C SER A 8 27.01 9.43 -23.61
N GLU A 9 26.54 9.97 -24.71
CA GLU A 9 25.63 11.14 -24.70
C GLU A 9 24.40 10.92 -23.83
N ALA A 10 23.90 9.67 -23.76
CA ALA A 10 22.85 9.22 -22.87
C ALA A 10 23.22 9.38 -21.38
N GLY A 11 24.45 9.04 -20.98
CA GLY A 11 24.93 9.22 -19.60
C GLY A 11 25.00 10.68 -19.19
N ARG A 12 25.37 11.59 -20.11
CA ARG A 12 25.35 13.05 -19.85
C ARG A 12 23.94 13.59 -19.66
N ARG A 13 22.96 13.09 -20.43
CA ARG A 13 21.55 13.44 -20.29
C ARG A 13 20.99 12.97 -18.95
N VAL A 14 21.29 11.75 -18.52
CA VAL A 14 20.88 11.22 -17.21
C VAL A 14 21.44 12.08 -16.06
N LEU A 15 22.72 12.50 -16.14
CA LEU A 15 23.32 13.35 -15.12
C LEU A 15 22.79 14.80 -15.11
N ALA A 16 22.23 15.26 -16.24
CA ALA A 16 21.58 16.57 -16.34
C ALA A 16 20.12 16.57 -15.89
N CYS A 17 19.48 15.41 -15.90
CA CYS A 17 18.10 15.28 -15.42
C CYS A 17 18.09 15.19 -13.89
N ARG A 18 17.70 16.27 -13.24
CA ARG A 18 17.34 16.21 -11.82
C ARG A 18 16.20 15.18 -11.64
N PRO A 19 16.33 14.20 -10.73
CA PRO A 19 15.32 13.16 -10.55
C PRO A 19 14.13 13.65 -9.71
N LEU A 20 13.61 14.83 -9.97
CA LEU A 20 12.39 15.31 -9.33
C LEU A 20 11.15 14.49 -9.73
N ALA A 21 11.26 13.69 -10.80
CA ALA A 21 10.20 12.79 -11.29
C ALA A 21 10.63 11.33 -11.34
N GLY A 22 11.78 10.96 -10.77
CA GLY A 22 12.36 9.61 -10.84
C GLY A 22 12.57 8.99 -9.47
N ASN A 23 13.17 7.80 -9.47
CA ASN A 23 13.51 7.05 -8.27
C ASN A 23 14.64 7.74 -7.50
N ALA A 24 14.28 8.46 -6.43
CA ALA A 24 15.23 9.23 -5.61
C ALA A 24 16.29 8.35 -4.93
N GLY A 25 15.91 7.10 -4.54
CA GLY A 25 16.84 6.16 -3.92
C GLY A 25 17.90 5.66 -4.89
N LEU A 26 17.50 5.32 -6.12
CA LEU A 26 18.45 4.95 -7.16
C LEU A 26 19.42 6.09 -7.48
N TRP A 27 18.90 7.31 -7.53
CA TRP A 27 19.73 8.48 -7.77
C TRP A 27 20.73 8.70 -6.63
N PHE A 28 20.27 8.63 -5.39
CA PHE A 28 21.12 8.77 -4.21
C PHE A 28 22.23 7.73 -4.20
N ASP A 29 21.90 6.45 -4.32
CA ASP A 29 22.85 5.35 -4.15
C ASP A 29 23.82 5.18 -5.33
N LYS A 30 23.41 5.51 -6.57
CA LYS A 30 24.17 5.17 -7.78
C LYS A 30 24.77 6.37 -8.51
N PHE A 31 24.28 7.56 -8.27
CA PHE A 31 24.68 8.74 -9.03
C PHE A 31 25.36 9.84 -8.18
N ALA A 32 25.90 9.45 -7.00
CA ALA A 32 26.65 10.40 -6.18
C ALA A 32 27.77 11.07 -6.97
N GLY A 33 27.83 12.39 -6.93
CA GLY A 33 28.81 13.19 -7.68
C GLY A 33 28.38 14.65 -7.86
N PRO A 34 29.06 15.45 -8.72
CA PRO A 34 30.16 15.07 -9.62
C PRO A 34 31.49 14.87 -8.91
N TRP A 35 32.20 13.84 -9.32
CA TRP A 35 33.55 13.55 -8.82
C TRP A 35 34.63 14.38 -9.56
N ARG A 36 35.67 14.75 -8.87
CA ARG A 36 36.85 15.40 -9.40
C ARG A 36 38.11 14.82 -8.78
N TRP A 37 39.25 14.92 -9.48
CA TRP A 37 40.51 14.59 -8.87
C TRP A 37 40.86 15.64 -7.83
N GLY A 38 41.26 15.21 -6.63
CA GLY A 38 41.87 16.07 -5.63
C GLY A 38 43.15 16.71 -6.13
N GLU A 39 43.68 17.67 -5.39
CA GLU A 39 44.84 18.47 -5.78
C GLU A 39 46.05 17.61 -6.17
N ARG A 40 46.28 16.52 -5.45
CA ARG A 40 47.40 15.60 -5.73
C ARG A 40 47.07 14.52 -6.76
N ARG A 41 45.92 14.56 -7.41
CA ARG A 41 45.38 13.54 -8.35
C ARG A 41 45.46 12.08 -7.85
N SER A 42 45.62 11.86 -6.54
CA SER A 42 45.67 10.54 -5.91
C SER A 42 44.32 10.05 -5.39
N THR A 43 43.37 10.96 -5.18
CA THR A 43 42.05 10.70 -4.63
C THR A 43 40.96 11.31 -5.48
N LEU A 44 39.81 10.63 -5.52
CA LEU A 44 38.59 11.17 -6.09
C LEU A 44 37.78 11.83 -4.98
N GLU A 45 37.38 13.06 -5.22
CA GLU A 45 36.63 13.88 -4.27
C GLU A 45 35.36 14.44 -4.92
N PHE A 46 34.36 14.66 -4.11
CA PHE A 46 33.17 15.42 -4.49
C PHE A 46 32.61 16.16 -3.27
N ASP A 47 31.84 17.20 -3.52
CA ASP A 47 31.20 17.99 -2.48
C ASP A 47 30.02 17.25 -1.91
N LYS A 48 30.25 16.51 -0.81
CA LYS A 48 29.24 15.69 -0.10
C LYS A 48 28.08 16.54 0.40
N THR A 49 28.40 17.72 0.96
CA THR A 49 27.41 18.65 1.50
C THR A 49 26.48 19.15 0.40
N LYS A 50 27.07 19.63 -0.71
CA LYS A 50 26.29 20.09 -1.86
C LYS A 50 25.40 18.97 -2.46
N TRP A 51 25.93 17.74 -2.51
CA TRP A 51 25.15 16.59 -2.96
C TRP A 51 23.94 16.34 -2.07
N LEU A 52 24.13 16.26 -0.74
CA LEU A 52 23.05 16.07 0.21
C LEU A 52 22.03 17.21 0.15
N HIS A 53 22.49 18.46 0.07
CA HIS A 53 21.62 19.62 -0.06
C HIS A 53 20.80 19.64 -1.36
N SER A 54 21.23 18.91 -2.41
CA SER A 54 20.42 18.77 -3.62
C SER A 54 19.14 17.96 -3.43
N PHE A 55 19.04 17.17 -2.35
CA PHE A 55 17.84 16.43 -1.94
C PHE A 55 16.98 17.21 -0.93
N ARG A 56 17.50 18.30 -0.36
CA ARG A 56 16.77 19.07 0.64
C ARG A 56 15.44 19.56 0.09
N GLU A 57 14.37 19.36 0.87
CA GLU A 57 12.99 19.72 0.52
C GLU A 57 12.42 18.98 -0.72
N SER A 58 13.18 18.04 -1.29
CA SER A 58 12.66 17.19 -2.34
C SER A 58 11.71 16.15 -1.76
N LYS A 59 10.73 15.76 -2.57
CA LYS A 59 9.80 14.67 -2.23
C LYS A 59 10.29 13.36 -2.85
N ALA A 60 10.36 12.31 -2.04
CA ALA A 60 10.74 10.96 -2.47
C ALA A 60 9.51 10.05 -2.53
N GLY A 61 9.40 9.31 -3.64
CA GLY A 61 8.29 8.41 -3.95
C GLY A 61 7.21 9.04 -4.83
N VAL A 62 6.43 8.20 -5.50
CA VAL A 62 5.30 8.59 -6.35
C VAL A 62 4.00 8.24 -5.63
N ARG A 63 3.10 9.20 -5.47
CA ARG A 63 1.89 9.05 -4.63
C ARG A 63 1.02 7.87 -5.02
N SER A 64 0.77 7.67 -6.31
CA SER A 64 -0.05 6.54 -6.80
C SER A 64 0.58 5.20 -6.48
N GLU A 65 1.89 5.06 -6.69
CA GLU A 65 2.63 3.81 -6.42
C GLU A 65 2.70 3.49 -4.92
N LEU A 66 2.90 4.52 -4.08
CA LEU A 66 2.94 4.36 -2.63
C LEU A 66 1.58 3.94 -2.07
N LEU A 67 0.49 4.58 -2.53
CA LEU A 67 -0.87 4.21 -2.13
C LEU A 67 -1.23 2.80 -2.59
N GLU A 68 -0.90 2.44 -3.83
CA GLU A 68 -1.15 1.10 -4.37
C GLU A 68 -0.35 0.04 -3.58
N PHE A 69 0.90 0.31 -3.25
CA PHE A 69 1.72 -0.60 -2.46
C PHE A 69 1.15 -0.78 -1.05
N ALA A 70 0.79 0.33 -0.37
CA ALA A 70 0.20 0.28 0.96
C ALA A 70 -1.16 -0.45 0.96
N TRP A 71 -1.97 -0.23 -0.07
CA TRP A 71 -3.22 -0.96 -0.27
C TRP A 71 -3.00 -2.47 -0.40
N ARG A 72 -2.10 -2.92 -1.27
CA ARG A 72 -1.77 -4.35 -1.42
C ARG A 72 -1.27 -4.97 -0.12
N GLN A 73 -0.46 -4.23 0.64
CA GLN A 73 0.00 -4.68 1.96
C GLN A 73 -1.16 -4.82 2.94
N ALA A 74 -2.06 -3.85 2.99
CA ALA A 74 -3.21 -3.89 3.87
C ALA A 74 -4.17 -5.04 3.52
N GLU A 75 -4.39 -5.31 2.22
CA GLU A 75 -5.14 -6.48 1.76
C GLU A 75 -4.50 -7.80 2.19
N LEU A 76 -3.18 -7.92 2.02
CA LEU A 76 -2.44 -9.10 2.48
C LEU A 76 -2.62 -9.29 3.99
N VAL A 77 -2.46 -8.23 4.78
CA VAL A 77 -2.62 -8.27 6.24
C VAL A 77 -4.04 -8.70 6.61
N GLN A 78 -5.07 -8.15 5.97
CA GLN A 78 -6.47 -8.55 6.21
C GLN A 78 -6.73 -10.01 5.82
N ALA A 79 -6.23 -10.46 4.68
CA ALA A 79 -6.38 -11.85 4.23
C ALA A 79 -5.73 -12.84 5.21
N MET A 80 -4.62 -12.46 5.82
CA MET A 80 -3.91 -13.23 6.84
C MET A 80 -4.44 -13.03 8.27
N LYS A 81 -5.51 -12.25 8.46
CA LYS A 81 -6.07 -11.91 9.79
C LYS A 81 -5.04 -11.23 10.71
N GLY A 82 -4.20 -10.41 10.14
CA GLY A 82 -3.23 -9.58 10.84
C GLY A 82 -3.79 -8.20 11.21
N GLU A 83 -2.93 -7.35 11.74
CA GLU A 83 -3.24 -5.98 12.15
C GLU A 83 -2.36 -4.98 11.40
N TRP A 84 -2.93 -3.84 11.04
CA TRP A 84 -2.21 -2.74 10.40
C TRP A 84 -2.81 -1.38 10.76
N ALA A 85 -2.00 -0.35 10.65
CA ALA A 85 -2.46 1.02 10.73
C ALA A 85 -1.50 1.98 10.01
N VAL A 86 -1.97 3.19 9.80
CA VAL A 86 -1.16 4.33 9.37
C VAL A 86 -0.69 5.08 10.59
N PHE A 87 0.60 5.43 10.59
CA PHE A 87 1.25 6.22 11.64
C PHE A 87 1.83 7.49 11.05
N ARG A 88 1.77 8.57 11.80
CA ARG A 88 2.41 9.85 11.47
C ARG A 88 3.73 9.96 12.20
N ALA A 89 4.79 10.33 11.47
CA ALA A 89 6.07 10.65 12.07
C ALA A 89 5.98 11.97 12.87
N GLU A 90 6.12 11.91 14.17
CA GLU A 90 6.08 13.07 15.06
C GLU A 90 7.43 13.79 15.14
N SER A 91 8.51 13.08 14.82
CA SER A 91 9.86 13.62 14.75
C SER A 91 10.51 13.22 13.40
N ARG A 92 11.70 13.77 13.14
CA ARG A 92 12.51 13.32 12.00
C ARG A 92 12.78 11.84 12.11
N PHE A 93 12.84 11.16 10.97
CA PHE A 93 13.08 9.73 10.89
C PHE A 93 14.27 9.43 9.99
N VAL A 94 15.14 8.54 10.42
CA VAL A 94 16.26 8.05 9.63
C VAL A 94 16.44 6.55 9.76
N THR A 95 16.65 5.87 8.64
CA THR A 95 16.80 4.43 8.54
C THR A 95 18.01 4.08 7.67
N GLY A 96 18.76 3.04 8.04
CA GLY A 96 19.94 2.61 7.27
C GLY A 96 21.12 3.56 7.32
N LEU A 97 21.25 4.36 8.37
CA LEU A 97 22.34 5.34 8.54
C LEU A 97 23.74 4.71 8.46
N GLY A 98 23.90 3.45 8.92
CA GLY A 98 25.16 2.72 8.87
C GLY A 98 25.45 2.05 7.50
N ARG A 99 24.65 2.27 6.46
CA ARG A 99 24.96 1.76 5.12
C ARG A 99 26.12 2.55 4.51
N ALA A 100 27.09 1.82 3.94
CA ALA A 100 28.22 2.44 3.27
C ALA A 100 27.73 3.29 2.08
N HIS A 101 28.13 4.56 2.07
CA HIS A 101 27.79 5.50 1.01
C HIS A 101 28.93 6.53 0.84
N PRO A 102 29.15 7.08 -0.37
CA PRO A 102 30.18 8.10 -0.59
C PRO A 102 30.05 9.37 0.27
N VAL A 103 28.84 9.68 0.78
CA VAL A 103 28.62 10.78 1.74
C VAL A 103 28.76 10.33 3.20
N GLU A 104 29.40 9.19 3.46
CA GLU A 104 29.66 8.56 4.76
C GLU A 104 28.44 7.82 5.33
N ASN A 105 27.29 8.48 5.40
CA ASN A 105 26.06 7.92 5.93
C ASN A 105 25.05 7.65 4.81
N GLY A 106 24.57 6.41 4.73
CA GLY A 106 23.52 6.00 3.80
C GLY A 106 22.10 6.30 4.30
N LEU A 107 21.15 5.91 3.49
CA LEU A 107 19.72 5.87 3.83
C LEU A 107 19.16 4.57 3.26
N ALA A 108 18.25 3.92 3.97
CA ALA A 108 17.60 2.71 3.45
C ALA A 108 16.50 3.10 2.47
N TRP A 109 16.67 2.71 1.22
CA TRP A 109 15.73 2.98 0.14
C TRP A 109 14.99 1.72 -0.28
N HIS A 110 13.69 1.85 -0.51
CA HIS A 110 12.91 0.85 -1.23
C HIS A 110 13.17 1.03 -2.72
N TYR A 111 13.92 0.12 -3.33
CA TYR A 111 14.46 0.30 -4.70
C TYR A 111 13.39 0.50 -5.77
N THR A 112 12.24 -0.16 -5.66
CA THR A 112 11.15 -0.02 -6.61
C THR A 112 10.38 1.30 -6.43
N LEU A 113 10.05 1.66 -5.18
CA LEU A 113 9.25 2.85 -4.87
C LEU A 113 10.06 4.14 -4.82
N GLY A 114 11.40 4.06 -4.79
CA GLY A 114 12.28 5.23 -4.73
C GLY A 114 12.07 6.11 -3.49
N THR A 115 11.63 5.52 -2.38
CA THR A 115 11.34 6.19 -1.11
C THR A 115 12.11 5.52 0.03
N PRO A 116 12.45 6.25 1.10
CA PRO A 116 12.94 5.63 2.33
C PRO A 116 11.93 4.61 2.88
N TYR A 117 12.40 3.53 3.48
CA TYR A 117 11.57 2.51 4.11
C TYR A 117 12.24 1.96 5.37
N LEU A 118 11.46 1.37 6.26
CA LEU A 118 11.98 0.62 7.41
C LEU A 118 11.77 -0.88 7.18
N PRO A 119 12.84 -1.68 7.05
CA PRO A 119 12.71 -3.13 6.87
C PRO A 119 11.89 -3.79 7.99
N GLY A 120 11.06 -4.77 7.67
CA GLY A 120 10.27 -5.53 8.64
C GLY A 120 11.12 -6.18 9.74
N SER A 121 12.36 -6.55 9.43
CA SER A 121 13.32 -7.01 10.43
C SER A 121 13.66 -5.93 11.47
N SER A 122 13.74 -4.66 11.06
CA SER A 122 13.97 -3.54 11.98
C SER A 122 12.71 -3.21 12.79
N VAL A 123 11.53 -3.31 12.17
CA VAL A 123 10.24 -3.19 12.88
C VAL A 123 10.12 -4.25 13.96
N LYS A 124 10.40 -5.51 13.61
CA LYS A 124 10.44 -6.63 14.57
C LYS A 124 11.45 -6.38 15.69
N GLY A 125 12.66 -5.94 15.35
CA GLY A 125 13.73 -5.67 16.32
C GLY A 125 13.34 -4.59 17.35
N LEU A 126 12.72 -3.51 16.90
CA LEU A 126 12.18 -2.45 17.77
C LEU A 126 11.10 -3.01 18.70
N THR A 127 10.14 -3.74 18.15
CA THR A 127 9.00 -4.29 18.93
C THR A 127 9.49 -5.31 19.97
N LEU A 128 10.43 -6.17 19.60
CA LEU A 128 11.06 -7.12 20.52
C LEU A 128 11.83 -6.41 21.64
N ALA A 129 12.56 -5.34 21.33
CA ALA A 129 13.28 -4.56 22.32
C ALA A 129 12.33 -3.91 23.34
N TRP A 130 11.18 -3.41 22.88
CA TRP A 130 10.11 -2.91 23.72
C TRP A 130 9.49 -4.03 24.58
N ALA A 131 9.13 -5.17 23.96
CA ALA A 131 8.56 -6.32 24.66
C ALA A 131 9.47 -6.83 25.79
N ARG A 132 10.79 -6.79 25.60
CA ARG A 132 11.77 -7.11 26.64
C ARG A 132 11.76 -6.10 27.77
N LEU A 133 11.68 -4.81 27.43
CA LEU A 133 11.69 -3.73 28.42
C LEU A 133 10.47 -3.76 29.33
N VAL A 134 9.28 -4.01 28.77
CA VAL A 134 8.03 -4.08 29.54
C VAL A 134 7.76 -5.45 30.15
N GLY A 135 8.67 -6.41 29.99
CA GLY A 135 8.55 -7.74 30.59
C GLY A 135 7.46 -8.62 29.97
N THR A 136 7.19 -8.49 28.65
CA THR A 136 6.14 -9.25 27.97
C THR A 136 6.39 -10.74 28.13
N GLU A 137 5.39 -11.47 28.63
CA GLU A 137 5.40 -12.94 28.66
C GLU A 137 5.34 -13.52 27.24
N ARG A 138 5.86 -14.75 27.08
CA ARG A 138 5.85 -15.45 25.76
C ARG A 138 6.50 -14.70 24.61
N LYS A 139 7.34 -13.67 24.86
CA LYS A 139 8.01 -12.90 23.80
C LYS A 139 8.83 -13.78 22.85
N ASP A 140 9.50 -14.80 23.37
CA ASP A 140 10.33 -15.71 22.56
C ASP A 140 9.48 -16.62 21.65
N GLU A 141 8.24 -16.91 22.01
CA GLU A 141 7.28 -17.60 21.14
C GLU A 141 6.75 -16.63 20.06
N ILE A 142 6.34 -15.42 20.45
CA ILE A 142 5.78 -14.41 19.54
C ILE A 142 6.83 -14.00 18.50
N PHE A 143 8.01 -13.60 18.94
CA PHE A 143 9.06 -13.04 18.07
C PHE A 143 10.07 -14.08 17.58
N GLY A 144 10.13 -15.25 18.19
CA GLY A 144 11.14 -16.27 17.94
C GLY A 144 12.41 -16.10 18.78
N ALA A 145 13.15 -17.20 18.93
CA ALA A 145 14.42 -17.28 19.61
C ALA A 145 15.48 -17.94 18.70
N PRO A 146 16.77 -17.93 19.05
CA PRO A 146 17.79 -18.66 18.30
C PRO A 146 17.37 -20.12 18.06
N GLY A 147 17.28 -20.54 16.81
CA GLY A 147 16.81 -21.85 16.39
C GLY A 147 15.30 -22.07 16.32
N ALA A 148 14.48 -21.07 16.69
CA ALA A 148 13.03 -21.15 16.64
C ALA A 148 12.41 -19.92 15.94
N SER A 149 11.56 -20.16 14.93
CA SER A 149 10.82 -19.08 14.27
C SER A 149 9.66 -18.59 15.14
N GLY A 150 9.41 -17.29 15.13
CA GLY A 150 8.27 -16.68 15.84
C GLY A 150 6.92 -16.97 15.20
N MET A 151 5.87 -16.55 15.89
CA MET A 151 4.47 -16.70 15.49
C MET A 151 3.98 -15.55 14.59
N VAL A 152 4.71 -14.44 14.52
CA VAL A 152 4.32 -13.26 13.73
C VAL A 152 5.41 -12.84 12.76
N ALA A 153 5.00 -12.25 11.65
CA ALA A 153 5.88 -11.57 10.70
C ALA A 153 5.52 -10.09 10.62
N PHE A 154 6.56 -9.26 10.57
CA PHE A 154 6.45 -7.82 10.43
C PHE A 154 6.71 -7.45 8.97
N LEU A 155 5.82 -6.65 8.39
CA LEU A 155 6.00 -6.15 7.04
C LEU A 155 6.98 -4.96 7.02
N ASP A 156 7.54 -4.69 5.85
CA ASP A 156 8.31 -3.47 5.64
C ASP A 156 7.40 -2.25 5.83
N ALA A 157 7.83 -1.29 6.64
CA ALA A 157 7.09 -0.06 6.79
C ALA A 157 7.47 0.91 5.67
N VAL A 158 6.47 1.37 4.94
CA VAL A 158 6.61 2.28 3.80
C VAL A 158 5.73 3.50 3.98
N PRO A 159 6.14 4.68 3.44
CA PRO A 159 5.25 5.82 3.45
C PRO A 159 4.09 5.61 2.48
N ILE A 160 2.90 6.13 2.82
CA ILE A 160 1.70 6.08 1.97
C ILE A 160 1.58 7.28 1.03
N GLU A 161 2.46 8.27 1.18
CA GLU A 161 2.55 9.44 0.33
C GLU A 161 4.01 9.92 0.24
N PRO A 162 4.38 10.74 -0.77
CA PRO A 162 5.75 11.20 -0.95
C PRO A 162 6.28 11.93 0.29
N VAL A 163 7.43 11.49 0.78
CA VAL A 163 8.06 12.05 1.98
C VAL A 163 9.01 13.19 1.64
N CYS A 164 9.03 14.23 2.48
CA CYS A 164 9.99 15.31 2.37
C CYS A 164 11.34 14.86 2.94
N LEU A 165 12.41 15.12 2.21
CA LEU A 165 13.78 14.84 2.64
C LEU A 165 14.40 16.10 3.26
N GLU A 166 15.09 15.91 4.36
CA GLU A 166 15.81 16.96 5.08
C GLU A 166 17.27 16.57 5.26
N VAL A 167 18.14 17.54 5.48
CA VAL A 167 19.55 17.34 5.82
C VAL A 167 19.74 17.65 7.30
N ASP A 168 20.41 16.77 8.00
CA ASP A 168 20.80 16.95 9.40
C ASP A 168 22.31 16.70 9.55
N VAL A 169 22.84 16.91 10.75
CA VAL A 169 24.28 16.83 11.02
C VAL A 169 24.56 16.02 12.29
N ILE A 170 25.60 15.22 12.22
CA ILE A 170 26.23 14.58 13.38
C ILE A 170 27.61 15.20 13.55
N THR A 171 27.96 15.59 14.75
CA THR A 171 29.27 16.17 15.08
C THR A 171 30.02 15.27 16.06
N PRO A 172 30.71 14.22 15.60
CA PRO A 172 31.56 13.41 16.47
C PRO A 172 32.71 14.25 17.01
N HIS A 173 32.83 14.32 18.32
CA HIS A 173 33.94 15.05 18.98
C HIS A 173 35.19 14.17 19.16
N TYR A 174 35.05 12.87 19.01
CA TYR A 174 36.06 11.88 19.39
C TYR A 174 36.53 11.01 18.23
N ALA A 175 36.59 11.56 17.02
CA ALA A 175 37.09 10.83 15.87
C ALA A 175 38.57 10.42 16.09
N GLY A 176 38.86 9.12 15.93
CA GLY A 176 40.23 8.58 16.03
C GLY A 176 40.78 8.43 17.46
N TRP A 177 39.94 8.38 18.48
CA TRP A 177 40.39 8.07 19.84
C TRP A 177 40.96 6.65 19.96
N SER A 178 41.88 6.45 20.87
CA SER A 178 42.43 5.16 21.25
C SER A 178 42.61 5.11 22.77
N ALA A 179 42.93 3.95 23.32
CA ALA A 179 43.18 3.81 24.75
C ALA A 179 44.40 4.65 25.22
N SER A 180 45.37 4.92 24.31
CA SER A 180 46.55 5.75 24.55
C SER A 180 46.29 7.25 24.27
N ASP A 181 45.18 7.58 23.60
CA ASP A 181 44.77 8.95 23.26
C ASP A 181 43.27 9.11 23.52
N PRO A 182 42.87 9.30 24.80
CA PRO A 182 41.46 9.32 25.20
C PRO A 182 40.73 10.55 24.65
N PRO A 183 39.41 10.48 24.50
CA PRO A 183 38.60 11.60 24.03
C PRO A 183 38.72 12.79 24.98
N GLY A 184 38.95 13.96 24.45
CA GLY A 184 39.05 15.21 25.20
C GLY A 184 38.31 16.36 24.53
N ASP A 185 37.77 17.27 25.33
CA ASP A 185 36.92 18.39 24.90
C ASP A 185 37.66 19.40 24.02
N TRP A 186 39.03 19.34 23.97
CA TRP A 186 39.87 20.16 23.10
C TRP A 186 39.89 19.74 21.62
N ARG A 187 39.30 18.56 21.31
CA ARG A 187 39.24 18.08 19.91
C ARG A 187 38.18 18.82 19.13
N SER A 188 38.52 19.26 17.93
CA SER A 188 37.57 19.90 17.04
C SER A 188 36.51 18.91 16.53
N PRO A 189 35.23 19.24 16.63
CA PRO A 189 34.16 18.40 16.08
C PRO A 189 34.21 18.34 14.56
N VAL A 190 33.95 17.19 13.98
CA VAL A 190 33.87 17.00 12.53
C VAL A 190 32.39 16.85 12.14
N PRO A 191 31.79 17.87 11.50
CA PRO A 191 30.38 17.77 11.10
C PRO A 191 30.20 16.81 9.92
N ILE A 192 29.37 15.79 10.10
CA ILE A 192 28.99 14.84 9.08
C ILE A 192 27.51 15.02 8.78
N HIS A 193 27.20 15.46 7.56
CA HIS A 193 25.83 15.65 7.11
C HIS A 193 25.23 14.32 6.66
N PHE A 194 23.92 14.16 6.84
CA PHE A 194 23.18 12.99 6.38
C PHE A 194 21.73 13.33 6.00
N LEU A 195 21.09 12.49 5.18
CA LEU A 195 19.68 12.63 4.84
C LEU A 195 18.79 12.02 5.92
N THR A 196 17.68 12.66 6.15
CA THR A 196 16.59 12.22 7.03
C THR A 196 15.24 12.49 6.40
N VAL A 197 14.21 11.78 6.84
CA VAL A 197 12.83 12.06 6.48
C VAL A 197 12.26 13.08 7.46
N GLY A 198 11.61 14.12 6.92
CA GLY A 198 10.95 15.15 7.69
C GLY A 198 9.77 14.63 8.51
N ARG A 199 9.47 15.30 9.61
CA ARG A 199 8.28 15.01 10.42
C ARG A 199 7.00 15.24 9.63
N GLY A 200 5.89 14.62 10.08
CA GLY A 200 4.57 14.76 9.47
C GLY A 200 4.32 13.82 8.29
N SER A 201 5.29 12.96 7.93
CA SER A 201 5.09 11.91 6.94
C SER A 201 4.24 10.77 7.48
N PHE A 202 3.45 10.12 6.62
CA PHE A 202 2.52 9.05 7.00
C PHE A 202 3.02 7.70 6.49
N TRP A 203 3.00 6.70 7.37
CA TRP A 203 3.66 5.41 7.17
C TRP A 203 2.69 4.26 7.45
N PHE A 204 2.70 3.27 6.60
CA PHE A 204 2.02 2.00 6.81
C PHE A 204 2.88 1.08 7.66
N PHE A 205 2.30 0.49 8.71
CA PHE A 205 2.89 -0.60 9.49
C PHE A 205 1.91 -1.75 9.55
N GLY A 206 2.40 -2.97 9.39
CA GLY A 206 1.60 -4.18 9.41
C GLY A 206 2.29 -5.37 10.07
N VAL A 207 1.50 -6.17 10.77
CA VAL A 207 1.92 -7.42 11.41
C VAL A 207 0.95 -8.52 11.03
N VAL A 208 1.47 -9.68 10.64
CA VAL A 208 0.66 -10.83 10.26
C VAL A 208 1.01 -12.06 11.08
N PRO A 209 0.05 -12.93 11.39
CA PRO A 209 0.36 -14.22 11.97
C PRO A 209 1.07 -15.11 10.93
N VAL A 210 2.06 -15.89 11.36
CA VAL A 210 2.72 -16.88 10.48
C VAL A 210 1.79 -18.09 10.31
N PRO A 211 1.44 -18.47 9.08
CA PRO A 211 0.56 -19.61 8.84
C PRO A 211 1.01 -20.90 9.53
N GLY A 212 0.08 -21.59 10.19
CA GLY A 212 0.36 -22.81 10.93
C GLY A 212 1.10 -22.65 12.27
N ARG A 213 1.41 -21.41 12.70
CA ARG A 213 2.11 -21.13 13.97
C ARG A 213 1.46 -20.02 14.79
N GLY A 214 1.03 -18.94 14.14
CA GLY A 214 0.44 -17.78 14.79
C GLY A 214 -1.05 -17.66 14.53
N GLU A 215 -1.73 -16.98 15.42
CA GLU A 215 -3.15 -16.67 15.35
C GLU A 215 -3.37 -15.16 15.28
N ALA A 216 -4.57 -14.72 14.88
CA ALA A 216 -4.93 -13.31 14.82
C ALA A 216 -4.69 -12.58 16.17
N GLN A 217 -4.97 -13.23 17.29
CA GLN A 217 -4.74 -12.67 18.62
C GLN A 217 -3.25 -12.42 18.88
N THR A 218 -2.36 -13.30 18.41
CA THR A 218 -0.89 -13.12 18.55
C THR A 218 -0.42 -11.91 17.72
N ALA A 219 -0.96 -11.74 16.49
CA ALA A 219 -0.65 -10.58 15.66
C ALA A 219 -1.15 -9.28 16.29
N LYS A 220 -2.33 -9.29 16.91
CA LYS A 220 -2.88 -8.15 17.65
C LYS A 220 -1.99 -7.74 18.80
N VAL A 221 -1.58 -8.67 19.66
CA VAL A 221 -0.66 -8.40 20.79
C VAL A 221 0.66 -7.82 20.26
N ALA A 222 1.23 -8.41 19.20
CA ALA A 222 2.47 -7.92 18.61
C ALA A 222 2.30 -6.50 18.01
N PHE A 223 1.14 -6.18 17.47
CA PHE A 223 0.84 -4.87 16.93
C PHE A 223 0.64 -3.81 18.02
N GLU A 224 0.00 -4.14 19.12
CA GLU A 224 -0.12 -3.26 20.31
C GLU A 224 1.27 -2.94 20.90
N LEU A 225 2.16 -3.93 20.97
CA LEU A 225 3.55 -3.72 21.38
C LEU A 225 4.31 -2.83 20.38
N LEU A 226 4.07 -2.99 19.08
CA LEU A 226 4.66 -2.14 18.05
C LEU A 226 4.18 -0.68 18.18
N GLU A 227 2.88 -0.46 18.38
CA GLU A 227 2.32 0.87 18.56
C GLU A 227 2.97 1.60 19.77
N ALA A 228 3.09 0.92 20.90
CA ALA A 228 3.77 1.44 22.08
C ALA A 228 5.27 1.70 21.81
N ALA A 229 5.95 0.77 21.15
CA ALA A 229 7.36 0.92 20.80
C ALA A 229 7.63 2.13 19.89
N LEU A 230 6.77 2.37 18.91
CA LEU A 230 6.84 3.50 17.99
C LEU A 230 6.64 4.84 18.71
N ALA A 231 5.75 4.90 19.69
CA ALA A 231 5.47 6.10 20.46
C ALA A 231 6.56 6.42 21.50
N GLU A 232 7.10 5.40 22.18
CA GLU A 232 7.97 5.59 23.33
C GLU A 232 9.47 5.49 23.01
N ARG A 233 9.84 4.63 22.05
CA ARG A 233 11.26 4.38 21.71
C ARG A 233 11.66 4.99 20.38
N GLY A 234 10.71 5.11 19.46
CA GLY A 234 10.98 5.51 18.09
C GLY A 234 11.64 4.42 17.25
N ALA A 235 11.52 4.54 15.94
CA ALA A 235 12.02 3.60 14.93
C ALA A 235 13.26 4.15 14.20
N GLY A 236 14.08 3.24 13.66
CA GLY A 236 15.26 3.57 12.86
C GLY A 236 16.48 3.89 13.70
N ALA A 237 17.29 4.87 13.25
CA ALA A 237 18.50 5.26 13.94
C ALA A 237 18.32 6.58 14.70
N ARG A 238 19.22 6.87 15.65
CA ARG A 238 19.26 8.09 16.48
C ARG A 238 18.03 8.29 17.39
N THR A 239 17.37 7.22 17.77
CA THR A 239 16.18 7.26 18.65
C THR A 239 16.50 7.85 20.04
N ALA A 240 17.74 7.66 20.55
CA ALA A 240 18.19 8.21 21.82
C ALA A 240 18.20 9.78 21.86
N VAL A 241 18.21 10.41 20.68
CA VAL A 241 18.14 11.89 20.56
C VAL A 241 16.80 12.35 19.95
N GLY A 242 15.75 11.51 20.05
CA GLY A 242 14.39 11.85 19.71
C GLY A 242 13.98 11.65 18.25
N PHE A 243 14.77 10.93 17.45
CA PHE A 243 14.36 10.57 16.08
C PHE A 243 13.38 9.38 16.06
N GLY A 244 12.52 9.37 15.05
CA GLY A 244 11.72 8.21 14.69
C GLY A 244 10.52 7.94 15.61
N LEU A 245 10.03 8.93 16.33
CA LEU A 245 8.77 8.82 17.07
C LEU A 245 7.58 8.87 16.11
N PHE A 246 6.63 7.97 16.30
CA PHE A 246 5.43 7.88 15.50
C PHE A 246 4.17 7.78 16.37
N ALA A 247 3.10 8.41 15.93
CA ALA A 247 1.78 8.30 16.52
C ALA A 247 0.79 7.71 15.52
N ARG A 248 -0.12 6.86 15.98
CA ARG A 248 -1.17 6.27 15.14
C ARG A 248 -2.10 7.36 14.61
N ASP A 249 -2.31 7.38 13.30
CA ASP A 249 -3.26 8.26 12.62
C ASP A 249 -4.54 7.47 12.28
N ARG A 250 -5.59 7.69 13.09
CA ARG A 250 -6.86 6.99 12.92
C ARG A 250 -7.59 7.42 11.66
N GLU A 251 -7.55 8.71 11.33
CA GLU A 251 -8.23 9.24 10.16
C GLU A 251 -7.66 8.68 8.86
N ARG A 252 -6.33 8.65 8.75
CA ARG A 252 -5.65 8.07 7.57
C ARG A 252 -5.82 6.57 7.49
N THR A 253 -5.83 5.86 8.62
CA THR A 253 -6.12 4.43 8.68
C THR A 253 -7.51 4.15 8.15
N GLU A 254 -8.51 4.90 8.60
CA GLU A 254 -9.89 4.75 8.15
C GLU A 254 -10.06 5.07 6.66
N LYS A 255 -9.47 6.16 6.18
CA LYS A 255 -9.49 6.52 4.75
C LYS A 255 -8.90 5.42 3.86
N LEU A 256 -7.76 4.84 4.27
CA LEU A 256 -7.16 3.74 3.53
C LEU A 256 -8.04 2.49 3.56
N SER A 257 -8.66 2.17 4.70
CA SER A 257 -9.60 1.06 4.85
C SER A 257 -10.83 1.20 3.94
N GLN A 258 -11.42 2.40 3.89
CA GLN A 258 -12.54 2.71 3.00
C GLN A 258 -12.17 2.57 1.53
N HIS A 259 -11.00 3.07 1.15
CA HIS A 259 -10.50 2.93 -0.23
C HIS A 259 -10.33 1.46 -0.64
N ILE A 260 -9.81 0.62 0.27
CA ILE A 260 -9.68 -0.83 0.05
C ILE A 260 -11.07 -1.47 -0.17
N ALA A 261 -12.03 -1.15 0.69
CA ALA A 261 -13.38 -1.70 0.61
C ALA A 261 -14.07 -1.31 -0.71
N GLU A 262 -13.94 -0.05 -1.14
CA GLU A 262 -14.50 0.42 -2.40
C GLU A 262 -13.83 -0.25 -3.62
N THR A 263 -12.51 -0.40 -3.61
CA THR A 263 -11.78 -1.04 -4.71
C THR A 263 -12.18 -2.50 -4.84
N ARG A 264 -12.24 -3.25 -3.73
CA ARG A 264 -12.73 -4.63 -3.71
C ARG A 264 -14.15 -4.76 -4.28
N ARG A 265 -15.03 -3.84 -3.88
CA ARG A 265 -16.40 -3.85 -4.39
C ARG A 265 -16.44 -3.63 -5.90
N ARG A 266 -15.61 -2.73 -6.43
CA ARG A 266 -15.51 -2.49 -7.89
C ARG A 266 -14.95 -3.71 -8.61
N GLU A 267 -13.88 -4.31 -8.12
CA GLU A 267 -13.27 -5.51 -8.71
C GLU A 267 -14.24 -6.69 -8.71
N GLN A 268 -14.96 -6.91 -7.61
CA GLN A 268 -16.00 -7.95 -7.52
C GLN A 268 -17.13 -7.71 -8.51
N GLU A 269 -17.58 -6.47 -8.66
CA GLU A 269 -18.62 -6.11 -9.61
C GLU A 269 -18.13 -6.27 -11.06
N GLU A 270 -16.89 -5.88 -11.37
CA GLU A 270 -16.30 -6.11 -12.69
C GLU A 270 -16.12 -7.60 -13.00
N ALA A 271 -15.65 -8.39 -12.02
CA ALA A 271 -15.51 -9.83 -12.16
C ALA A 271 -16.88 -10.49 -12.41
N ARG A 272 -17.92 -10.08 -11.64
CA ARG A 272 -19.30 -10.51 -11.85
C ARG A 272 -19.79 -10.17 -13.26
N ARG A 273 -19.56 -8.94 -13.72
CA ARG A 273 -19.95 -8.51 -15.07
C ARG A 273 -19.24 -9.32 -16.17
N ARG A 274 -17.95 -9.56 -16.02
CA ARG A 274 -17.18 -10.39 -16.96
C ARG A 274 -17.72 -11.82 -17.01
N GLU A 275 -18.04 -12.40 -15.86
CA GLU A 275 -18.55 -13.75 -15.77
C GLU A 275 -19.95 -13.87 -16.39
N LEU A 276 -20.86 -12.96 -16.05
CA LEU A 276 -22.18 -12.88 -16.64
C LEU A 276 -22.14 -12.67 -18.15
N GLY A 277 -21.23 -11.84 -18.66
CA GLY A 277 -21.07 -11.59 -20.09
C GLY A 277 -20.62 -12.79 -20.94
N LYS A 278 -20.16 -13.89 -20.30
CA LYS A 278 -19.78 -15.11 -21.01
C LYS A 278 -20.99 -15.93 -21.50
N THR A 279 -22.16 -15.72 -20.94
CA THR A 279 -23.39 -16.43 -21.29
C THR A 279 -24.40 -15.49 -21.94
N ARG A 280 -25.26 -16.00 -22.85
CA ARG A 280 -26.33 -15.20 -23.47
C ARG A 280 -27.31 -14.67 -22.42
N GLU A 281 -27.65 -15.51 -21.43
CA GLU A 281 -28.49 -15.13 -20.29
C GLU A 281 -27.86 -13.98 -19.47
N GLY A 282 -26.58 -14.12 -19.13
CA GLY A 282 -25.86 -13.09 -18.38
C GLY A 282 -25.69 -11.78 -19.16
N ALA A 283 -25.49 -11.85 -20.48
CA ALA A 283 -25.44 -10.66 -21.32
C ALA A 283 -26.79 -9.90 -21.29
N TRP A 284 -27.92 -10.61 -21.40
CA TRP A 284 -29.25 -10.02 -21.25
C TRP A 284 -29.46 -9.45 -19.85
N LEU A 285 -29.04 -10.17 -18.81
CA LEU A 285 -29.16 -9.70 -17.42
C LEU A 285 -28.43 -8.37 -17.21
N LEU A 286 -27.19 -8.24 -17.70
CA LEU A 286 -26.41 -7.00 -17.63
C LEU A 286 -27.05 -5.83 -18.41
N GLU A 287 -27.72 -6.11 -19.51
CA GLU A 287 -28.46 -5.11 -20.25
C GLU A 287 -29.73 -4.67 -19.48
N LEU A 288 -30.46 -5.61 -18.94
CA LEU A 288 -31.72 -5.38 -18.23
C LEU A 288 -31.49 -4.66 -16.87
N GLU A 289 -30.41 -4.94 -16.15
CA GLU A 289 -30.05 -4.25 -14.90
C GLU A 289 -29.86 -2.73 -15.06
N ARG A 290 -29.61 -2.26 -16.28
CA ARG A 290 -29.45 -0.82 -16.61
C ARG A 290 -30.74 -0.12 -16.96
N LYS A 291 -31.83 -0.85 -17.10
CA LYS A 291 -33.13 -0.36 -17.56
C LYS A 291 -34.09 -0.15 -16.40
N SER A 292 -34.97 0.81 -16.54
CA SER A 292 -36.07 1.01 -15.61
C SER A 292 -37.09 -0.16 -15.70
N GLU A 293 -37.91 -0.30 -14.67
CA GLU A 293 -38.97 -1.33 -14.66
C GLU A 293 -39.89 -1.22 -15.88
N ASP A 294 -40.29 0.01 -16.28
CA ASP A 294 -41.15 0.27 -17.43
C ASP A 294 -40.47 -0.16 -18.75
N GLU A 295 -39.18 0.10 -18.92
CA GLU A 295 -38.43 -0.33 -20.09
C GLU A 295 -38.33 -1.86 -20.17
N VAL A 296 -38.09 -2.53 -19.02
CA VAL A 296 -38.08 -3.99 -18.98
C VAL A 296 -39.46 -4.58 -19.36
N HIS A 297 -40.55 -3.98 -18.91
CA HIS A 297 -41.89 -4.36 -19.32
C HIS A 297 -42.15 -4.23 -20.81
N ASP A 298 -41.70 -3.13 -21.39
CA ASP A 298 -41.83 -2.90 -22.83
C ASP A 298 -41.03 -3.95 -23.62
N LEU A 299 -39.85 -4.33 -23.14
CA LEU A 299 -39.05 -5.37 -23.75
C LEU A 299 -39.71 -6.77 -23.62
N VAL A 300 -40.24 -7.11 -22.45
CA VAL A 300 -41.01 -8.36 -22.25
C VAL A 300 -42.18 -8.41 -23.21
N ARG A 301 -42.92 -7.31 -23.36
CA ARG A 301 -44.04 -7.22 -24.29
C ARG A 301 -43.61 -7.41 -25.74
N ARG A 302 -42.50 -6.82 -26.16
CA ARG A 302 -41.97 -6.91 -27.54
C ARG A 302 -41.42 -8.29 -27.83
N TYR A 303 -40.56 -8.80 -26.98
CA TYR A 303 -39.77 -9.98 -27.24
C TYR A 303 -40.49 -11.28 -26.92
N ILE A 304 -41.35 -11.27 -25.95
CA ILE A 304 -42.06 -12.47 -25.48
C ILE A 304 -43.50 -12.49 -26.00
N GLU A 305 -44.32 -11.42 -25.76
CA GLU A 305 -45.72 -11.41 -26.14
C GLU A 305 -45.92 -11.20 -27.65
N LYS A 306 -45.06 -10.45 -28.32
CA LYS A 306 -45.09 -10.19 -29.78
C LYS A 306 -44.10 -11.02 -30.58
N GLU A 307 -43.35 -11.92 -29.95
CA GLU A 307 -42.38 -12.82 -30.55
C GLU A 307 -41.33 -12.16 -31.47
N GLN A 308 -40.90 -10.92 -31.16
CA GLN A 308 -39.94 -10.18 -31.99
C GLN A 308 -38.50 -10.71 -31.89
N LEU A 309 -38.19 -11.64 -31.00
CA LEU A 309 -36.93 -12.38 -30.98
C LEU A 309 -37.12 -13.65 -31.82
N GLU A 310 -36.38 -13.76 -32.93
CA GLU A 310 -36.54 -14.89 -33.88
C GLU A 310 -36.01 -16.23 -33.31
N SER A 311 -34.89 -16.16 -32.53
CA SER A 311 -34.28 -17.39 -31.98
C SER A 311 -35.00 -17.87 -30.70
N ALA A 312 -35.35 -19.14 -30.65
CA ALA A 312 -35.91 -19.77 -29.44
C ALA A 312 -34.90 -19.75 -28.27
N GLU A 313 -33.62 -19.93 -28.57
CA GLU A 313 -32.55 -19.84 -27.58
C GLU A 313 -32.40 -18.44 -26.98
N GLU A 314 -32.54 -17.37 -27.79
CA GLU A 314 -32.50 -16.00 -27.29
C GLU A 314 -33.74 -15.66 -26.45
N ARG A 315 -34.92 -16.14 -26.84
CA ARG A 315 -36.13 -15.97 -26.02
C ARG A 315 -36.00 -16.66 -24.67
N CYS A 316 -35.43 -17.87 -24.64
CA CYS A 316 -35.15 -18.59 -23.39
C CYS A 316 -34.14 -17.84 -22.52
N ALA A 317 -33.02 -17.40 -23.08
CA ALA A 317 -31.97 -16.65 -22.37
C ALA A 317 -32.52 -15.31 -21.82
N PHE A 318 -33.31 -14.58 -22.62
CA PHE A 318 -33.98 -13.35 -22.18
C PHE A 318 -35.00 -13.64 -21.05
N ALA A 319 -35.81 -14.68 -21.16
CA ALA A 319 -36.76 -15.06 -20.14
C ALA A 319 -36.07 -15.41 -18.80
N LYS A 320 -34.97 -16.16 -18.85
CA LYS A 320 -34.15 -16.48 -17.68
C LYS A 320 -33.61 -15.22 -17.04
N ALA A 321 -33.03 -14.31 -17.84
CA ALA A 321 -32.50 -13.04 -17.37
C ALA A 321 -33.57 -12.16 -16.70
N VAL A 322 -34.75 -12.04 -17.29
CA VAL A 322 -35.87 -11.29 -16.66
C VAL A 322 -36.30 -11.91 -15.33
N LEU A 323 -36.38 -13.25 -15.25
CA LEU A 323 -36.74 -13.97 -14.03
C LEU A 323 -35.70 -13.79 -12.91
N ALA A 324 -34.46 -13.53 -13.24
CA ALA A 324 -33.39 -13.25 -12.28
C ALA A 324 -33.49 -11.83 -11.67
N LEU A 325 -34.22 -10.92 -12.28
CA LEU A 325 -34.39 -9.56 -11.76
C LEU A 325 -35.26 -9.53 -10.49
N PRO A 326 -34.95 -8.62 -9.53
CA PRO A 326 -35.76 -8.48 -8.31
C PRO A 326 -37.24 -8.21 -8.57
N MET A 327 -37.60 -7.48 -9.63
CA MET A 327 -38.95 -7.16 -10.04
C MET A 327 -39.78 -8.41 -10.42
N ALA A 328 -39.13 -9.46 -10.89
CA ALA A 328 -39.86 -10.72 -11.22
C ALA A 328 -40.49 -11.40 -9.99
N GLN A 329 -39.98 -11.15 -8.78
CA GLN A 329 -40.55 -11.66 -7.54
C GLN A 329 -41.88 -10.96 -7.21
N SER A 330 -42.02 -9.67 -7.47
CA SER A 330 -43.29 -8.96 -7.32
C SER A 330 -44.35 -9.45 -8.32
N TRP A 331 -43.95 -9.80 -9.56
CA TRP A 331 -44.85 -10.40 -10.55
C TRP A 331 -45.36 -11.77 -10.12
N ARG A 332 -44.49 -12.60 -9.52
CA ARG A 332 -44.87 -13.88 -8.94
C ARG A 332 -45.96 -13.74 -7.89
N LYS A 333 -45.85 -12.73 -7.01
CA LYS A 333 -46.85 -12.45 -5.97
C LYS A 333 -48.12 -11.79 -6.51
N GLY A 334 -48.09 -11.25 -7.74
CA GLY A 334 -49.19 -10.51 -8.34
C GLY A 334 -49.36 -9.11 -7.76
N GLU A 335 -48.29 -8.54 -7.27
CA GLU A 335 -48.27 -7.13 -6.84
C GLU A 335 -48.52 -6.23 -8.04
N LYS A 336 -49.31 -5.17 -7.85
CA LYS A 336 -49.76 -4.31 -8.96
C LYS A 336 -48.57 -3.57 -9.59
N PHE A 337 -48.48 -3.67 -10.88
CA PHE A 337 -47.43 -3.06 -11.70
C PHE A 337 -47.62 -1.55 -11.89
N ASP A 338 -48.85 -1.10 -11.93
CA ASP A 338 -49.23 0.31 -12.05
C ASP A 338 -50.44 0.57 -11.14
N SER A 339 -50.36 1.59 -10.31
CA SER A 339 -51.43 2.03 -9.41
C SER A 339 -52.75 2.43 -10.17
N ARG A 340 -52.62 2.64 -11.49
CA ARG A 340 -53.75 3.04 -12.39
C ARG A 340 -54.42 1.85 -13.11
N SER A 341 -53.83 0.64 -13.07
CA SER A 341 -54.38 -0.50 -13.80
C SER A 341 -55.27 -1.36 -12.91
N ARG A 342 -56.57 -1.50 -13.28
CA ARG A 342 -57.51 -2.40 -12.61
C ARG A 342 -57.22 -3.90 -12.78
N THR A 343 -56.39 -4.28 -13.76
CA THR A 343 -56.08 -5.70 -14.12
C THR A 343 -54.62 -6.10 -13.91
N GLY A 344 -53.79 -5.21 -13.32
CA GLY A 344 -52.33 -5.36 -13.26
C GLY A 344 -51.82 -6.65 -12.60
N GLY A 345 -52.46 -7.12 -11.53
CA GLY A 345 -52.00 -8.30 -10.81
C GLY A 345 -52.18 -9.62 -11.57
N THR A 346 -53.26 -9.77 -12.35
CA THR A 346 -53.52 -10.98 -13.17
C THR A 346 -52.55 -11.05 -14.34
N LYS A 347 -52.33 -9.92 -15.06
CA LYS A 347 -51.38 -9.86 -16.15
C LYS A 347 -49.92 -10.08 -15.70
N ALA A 348 -49.53 -9.58 -14.55
CA ALA A 348 -48.22 -9.83 -13.99
C ALA A 348 -47.99 -11.34 -13.73
N LYS A 349 -48.95 -12.03 -13.14
CA LYS A 349 -48.88 -13.47 -12.95
C LYS A 349 -48.84 -14.27 -14.25
N GLU A 350 -49.58 -13.85 -15.26
CA GLU A 350 -49.59 -14.48 -16.60
C GLU A 350 -48.23 -14.33 -17.27
N ARG A 351 -47.63 -13.11 -17.23
CA ARG A 351 -46.29 -12.86 -17.75
C ARG A 351 -45.24 -13.68 -17.02
N PHE A 352 -45.28 -13.74 -15.70
CA PHE A 352 -44.37 -14.58 -14.92
C PHE A 352 -44.49 -16.06 -15.32
N ARG A 353 -45.70 -16.60 -15.50
CA ARG A 353 -45.94 -17.98 -15.96
C ARG A 353 -45.39 -18.21 -17.37
N LEU A 354 -45.60 -17.26 -18.28
CA LEU A 354 -45.11 -17.35 -19.65
C LEU A 354 -43.57 -17.35 -19.70
N LEU A 355 -42.94 -16.42 -18.97
CA LEU A 355 -41.47 -16.37 -18.85
C LEU A 355 -40.91 -17.67 -18.25
N LYS A 356 -41.55 -18.20 -17.21
CA LYS A 356 -41.12 -19.45 -16.59
C LYS A 356 -41.24 -20.63 -17.57
N LYS A 357 -42.34 -20.73 -18.31
CA LYS A 357 -42.52 -21.75 -19.35
C LYS A 357 -41.44 -21.68 -20.42
N LEU A 358 -41.07 -20.49 -20.87
CA LEU A 358 -40.01 -20.30 -21.85
C LEU A 358 -38.65 -20.61 -21.30
N ALA A 359 -38.37 -20.27 -20.04
CA ALA A 359 -37.13 -20.58 -19.37
C ALA A 359 -36.90 -22.07 -19.16
N ASP A 360 -37.98 -22.82 -18.90
CA ASP A 360 -37.96 -24.27 -18.64
C ASP A 360 -38.04 -25.11 -19.95
N SER A 361 -38.25 -24.51 -21.14
CA SER A 361 -38.51 -25.23 -22.40
C SER A 361 -37.25 -25.76 -23.11
N GLN A 362 -36.09 -25.78 -22.46
CA GLN A 362 -34.85 -26.38 -22.97
C GLN A 362 -34.30 -27.52 -22.08
N GLU A 363 -35.05 -28.06 -21.15
CA GLU A 363 -34.81 -29.37 -20.59
C GLU A 363 -35.68 -30.42 -21.36
#